data_7982512c205caeac62167f3561dffb5a
#
_entry.id   7982512c205caeac62167f3561dffb5a
#
_cell.length_a   1.000
_cell.length_b   1.000
_cell.length_c   1.000
_cell.angle_alpha   90.00
_cell.angle_beta   90.00
_cell.angle_gamma   90.00
#
_symmetry.space_group_name_H-M   'P 1'
#
loop_
_entity.id
_entity.type
_entity.pdbx_description
1 polymer ?
#
loop_
_entity_poly.entity_id
_entity_poly.type
_entity_poly.pdbx_seq_one_letter_code
_entity_poly.pdbx_strand_id
1 'polypeptide(L)'
;LDRIVPPGFVEIVTPPGVETPHYTNIKVVSFGTHRGGVWQQLDYPRYLRQRGAGGLATCNVIPLFGFRGIAVVHDVCYRARPDFYTDPRGRLSAAWHCLQYRRIAKRAERIITVSEFSKSEIAKYYGVPASKMDVVYNAWQQMQRIAPDESIFARHPQLKPGQYYLSMANLLKNKNFPWVLRAAGAKPDAVFAIAGGGSLAAEAE
;
A
#
# COMPACT_ATOMS: atom_id res chain seq x y z
N LEU A 1 4.32 13.76 -8.93
CA LEU A 1 3.14 14.12 -9.73
C LEU A 1 2.98 15.63 -9.79
N ASP A 2 2.99 16.35 -8.65
CA ASP A 2 2.77 17.80 -8.58
C ASP A 2 3.66 18.62 -9.54
N ARG A 3 4.90 18.18 -9.80
CA ARG A 3 5.86 18.88 -10.68
C ARG A 3 5.61 18.68 -12.18
N ILE A 4 4.78 17.73 -12.55
CA ILE A 4 4.60 17.30 -13.96
C ILE A 4 3.16 17.43 -14.45
N VAL A 5 2.20 17.66 -13.56
CA VAL A 5 0.81 17.89 -13.96
C VAL A 5 0.53 19.37 -14.20
N PRO A 6 -0.24 19.72 -15.21
CA PRO A 6 -0.72 21.09 -15.38
C PRO A 6 -1.57 21.53 -14.18
N PRO A 7 -1.54 22.82 -13.82
CA PRO A 7 -2.40 23.35 -12.75
C PRO A 7 -3.88 23.03 -13.00
N GLY A 8 -4.56 22.51 -11.96
CA GLY A 8 -5.98 22.19 -12.01
C GLY A 8 -6.34 20.90 -12.75
N PHE A 9 -5.37 20.18 -13.33
CA PHE A 9 -5.64 18.90 -14.01
C PHE A 9 -5.90 17.76 -13.02
N VAL A 10 -5.25 17.79 -11.86
CA VAL A 10 -5.41 16.80 -10.78
C VAL A 10 -5.88 17.51 -9.52
N GLU A 11 -6.84 16.90 -8.84
CA GLU A 11 -7.28 17.31 -7.50
C GLU A 11 -7.03 16.15 -6.51
N ILE A 12 -6.52 16.46 -5.33
CA ILE A 12 -6.52 15.54 -4.20
C ILE A 12 -7.76 15.85 -3.38
N VAL A 13 -8.66 14.89 -3.24
CA VAL A 13 -9.84 15.03 -2.40
C VAL A 13 -9.66 14.24 -1.11
N THR A 14 -9.93 14.89 0.02
CA THR A 14 -9.77 14.31 1.36
C THR A 14 -11.05 14.44 2.15
N PRO A 15 -11.28 13.54 3.14
CA PRO A 15 -12.28 13.78 4.16
C PRO A 15 -11.93 15.02 5.00
N PRO A 16 -12.92 15.62 5.70
CA PRO A 16 -12.67 16.78 6.56
C PRO A 16 -11.67 16.49 7.68
N GLY A 17 -10.83 17.49 7.99
CA GLY A 17 -9.86 17.43 9.11
C GLY A 17 -8.62 16.60 8.81
N VAL A 18 -8.29 16.34 7.56
CA VAL A 18 -7.02 15.75 7.14
C VAL A 18 -6.05 16.86 6.79
N GLU A 19 -4.91 16.90 7.48
CA GLU A 19 -3.79 17.76 7.12
C GLU A 19 -3.14 17.25 5.84
N THR A 20 -2.86 18.16 4.93
CA THR A 20 -2.24 17.84 3.64
C THR A 20 -1.04 18.73 3.38
N PRO A 21 0.00 18.23 2.71
CA PRO A 21 1.08 19.07 2.23
C PRO A 21 0.57 20.15 1.28
N HIS A 22 1.32 21.23 1.18
CA HIS A 22 1.09 22.23 0.15
C HIS A 22 1.62 21.72 -1.20
N TYR A 23 0.79 21.83 -2.22
CA TYR A 23 1.13 21.48 -3.61
C TYR A 23 1.07 22.75 -4.48
N THR A 24 1.87 22.79 -5.53
CA THR A 24 1.93 23.93 -6.46
C THR A 24 0.86 23.83 -7.55
N ASN A 25 0.73 22.67 -8.17
CA ASN A 25 -0.15 22.45 -9.31
C ASN A 25 -1.38 21.61 -8.98
N ILE A 26 -1.34 20.86 -7.87
CA ILE A 26 -2.43 19.98 -7.44
C ILE A 26 -3.28 20.71 -6.40
N LYS A 27 -4.56 20.88 -6.72
CA LYS A 27 -5.52 21.44 -5.78
C LYS A 27 -5.93 20.38 -4.75
N VAL A 28 -5.92 20.75 -3.47
CA VAL A 28 -6.47 19.90 -2.39
C VAL A 28 -7.86 20.40 -2.05
N VAL A 29 -8.82 19.47 -1.98
CA VAL A 29 -10.23 19.76 -1.69
C VAL A 29 -10.69 18.87 -0.54
N SER A 30 -11.16 19.48 0.54
CA SER A 30 -11.87 18.77 1.61
C SER A 30 -13.33 18.63 1.23
N PHE A 31 -13.86 17.39 1.25
CA PHE A 31 -15.23 17.11 0.81
C PHE A 31 -15.91 16.01 1.62
N GLY A 32 -17.22 16.16 1.82
CA GLY A 32 -18.05 15.19 2.49
C GLY A 32 -18.13 15.39 4.01
N THR A 33 -18.76 14.43 4.68
CA THR A 33 -19.00 14.48 6.13
C THR A 33 -18.53 13.22 6.85
N HIS A 34 -18.29 12.13 6.10
CA HIS A 34 -17.84 10.87 6.65
C HIS A 34 -16.30 10.78 6.71
N ARG A 35 -15.81 9.70 7.29
CA ARG A 35 -14.37 9.36 7.37
C ARG A 35 -14.12 7.90 7.01
N GLY A 36 -12.85 7.56 6.74
CA GLY A 36 -12.40 6.20 6.47
C GLY A 36 -13.16 5.52 5.32
N GLY A 37 -13.50 4.25 5.50
CA GLY A 37 -14.17 3.45 4.47
C GLY A 37 -15.53 3.98 4.05
N VAL A 38 -16.30 4.60 4.97
CA VAL A 38 -17.61 5.19 4.66
C VAL A 38 -17.45 6.36 3.70
N TRP A 39 -16.49 7.27 3.97
CA TRP A 39 -16.18 8.37 3.07
C TRP A 39 -15.82 7.88 1.68
N GLN A 40 -14.97 6.85 1.62
CA GLN A 40 -14.52 6.28 0.36
C GLN A 40 -15.68 5.67 -0.47
N GLN A 41 -16.69 5.12 0.21
CA GLN A 41 -17.81 4.47 -0.45
C GLN A 41 -18.97 5.43 -0.80
N LEU A 42 -19.15 6.53 -0.07
CA LEU A 42 -20.29 7.44 -0.22
C LEU A 42 -19.87 8.83 -0.73
N ASP A 43 -18.93 9.49 -0.05
CA ASP A 43 -18.57 10.88 -0.35
C ASP A 43 -17.67 10.97 -1.60
N TYR A 44 -16.67 10.11 -1.71
CA TYR A 44 -15.75 10.10 -2.85
C TYR A 44 -16.46 9.90 -4.20
N PRO A 45 -17.33 8.91 -4.41
CA PRO A 45 -18.05 8.77 -5.68
C PRO A 45 -19.04 9.91 -5.93
N ARG A 46 -19.60 10.52 -4.88
CA ARG A 46 -20.43 11.73 -4.99
C ARG A 46 -19.62 12.90 -5.54
N TYR A 47 -18.39 13.08 -5.00
CA TYR A 47 -17.46 14.10 -5.48
C TYR A 47 -17.12 13.90 -6.95
N LEU A 48 -16.69 12.69 -7.34
CA LEU A 48 -16.36 12.37 -8.74
C LEU A 48 -17.52 12.71 -9.70
N ARG A 49 -18.74 12.36 -9.30
CA ARG A 49 -19.94 12.64 -10.10
C ARG A 49 -20.20 14.14 -10.21
N GLN A 50 -20.09 14.90 -9.11
CA GLN A 50 -20.29 16.36 -9.14
C GLN A 50 -19.25 17.08 -9.99
N ARG A 51 -18.03 16.54 -10.04
CA ARG A 51 -16.93 17.12 -10.83
C ARG A 51 -16.89 16.60 -12.27
N GLY A 52 -17.67 15.58 -12.63
CA GLY A 52 -17.54 14.91 -13.92
C GLY A 52 -16.16 14.27 -14.12
N ALA A 53 -15.46 13.94 -13.03
CA ALA A 53 -14.06 13.51 -13.04
C ALA A 53 -13.90 11.99 -12.97
N GLY A 54 -12.81 11.49 -13.54
CA GLY A 54 -12.32 10.13 -13.28
C GLY A 54 -11.56 10.07 -11.95
N GLY A 55 -11.67 8.93 -11.26
CA GLY A 55 -10.95 8.71 -10.01
C GLY A 55 -9.60 8.05 -10.21
N LEU A 56 -8.63 8.40 -9.36
CA LEU A 56 -7.40 7.64 -9.16
C LEU A 56 -7.44 7.02 -7.76
N ALA A 57 -7.65 5.70 -7.68
CA ALA A 57 -7.68 4.95 -6.43
C ALA A 57 -6.35 4.22 -6.22
N THR A 58 -5.60 4.57 -5.16
CA THR A 58 -4.21 4.17 -4.98
C THR A 58 -3.97 2.98 -4.05
N CYS A 59 -5.01 2.46 -3.39
CA CYS A 59 -4.86 1.48 -2.29
C CYS A 59 -5.75 0.25 -2.42
N ASN A 60 -5.75 -0.45 -3.55
CA ASN A 60 -6.49 -1.73 -3.75
C ASN A 60 -8.02 -1.65 -3.54
N VAL A 61 -8.59 -0.48 -3.37
CA VAL A 61 -10.02 -0.29 -3.06
C VAL A 61 -10.59 0.82 -3.92
N ILE A 62 -11.80 0.57 -4.47
CA ILE A 62 -12.60 1.56 -5.19
C ILE A 62 -13.99 1.66 -4.55
N PRO A 63 -14.74 2.74 -4.77
CA PRO A 63 -16.16 2.76 -4.48
C PRO A 63 -16.89 1.59 -5.15
N LEU A 64 -17.78 0.93 -4.42
CA LEU A 64 -18.58 -0.17 -4.97
C LEU A 64 -19.48 0.28 -6.12
N PHE A 65 -19.90 1.55 -6.09
CA PHE A 65 -20.74 2.16 -7.11
C PHE A 65 -20.15 3.50 -7.59
N GLY A 66 -20.45 3.87 -8.84
CA GLY A 66 -20.13 5.19 -9.38
C GLY A 66 -18.64 5.48 -9.62
N PHE A 67 -17.77 4.46 -9.60
CA PHE A 67 -16.35 4.64 -9.90
C PHE A 67 -16.08 4.48 -11.41
N ARG A 68 -15.37 5.44 -11.97
CA ARG A 68 -14.72 5.44 -13.28
C ARG A 68 -13.30 5.93 -13.09
N GLY A 69 -12.35 5.40 -13.85
CA GLY A 69 -10.96 5.85 -13.83
C GLY A 69 -9.94 4.76 -13.55
N ILE A 70 -8.86 5.12 -12.91
CA ILE A 70 -7.67 4.29 -12.74
C ILE A 70 -7.63 3.74 -11.31
N ALA A 71 -7.35 2.44 -11.17
CA ALA A 71 -7.12 1.82 -9.88
C ALA A 71 -5.70 1.25 -9.80
N VAL A 72 -5.01 1.49 -8.68
CA VAL A 72 -3.73 0.85 -8.38
C VAL A 72 -3.98 -0.42 -7.57
N VAL A 73 -3.47 -1.55 -8.06
CA VAL A 73 -3.50 -2.84 -7.38
C VAL A 73 -2.07 -3.29 -7.13
N HIS A 74 -1.65 -3.23 -5.87
CA HIS A 74 -0.27 -3.55 -5.49
C HIS A 74 0.00 -5.05 -5.57
N ASP A 75 -0.94 -5.85 -5.09
CA ASP A 75 -0.89 -7.32 -5.09
C ASP A 75 -2.30 -7.91 -5.00
N VAL A 76 -2.37 -9.23 -5.10
CA VAL A 76 -3.59 -10.01 -4.90
C VAL A 76 -3.42 -11.06 -3.80
N CYS A 77 -2.60 -10.75 -2.79
CA CYS A 77 -2.20 -11.65 -1.70
C CYS A 77 -3.42 -12.26 -0.98
N TYR A 78 -4.46 -11.50 -0.73
CA TYR A 78 -5.70 -11.99 -0.12
C TYR A 78 -6.35 -13.14 -0.90
N ARG A 79 -6.16 -13.17 -2.21
CA ARG A 79 -6.67 -14.24 -3.08
C ARG A 79 -5.65 -15.35 -3.30
N ALA A 80 -4.38 -14.98 -3.47
CA ALA A 80 -3.30 -15.92 -3.78
C ALA A 80 -2.88 -16.75 -2.55
N ARG A 81 -2.97 -16.16 -1.36
CA ARG A 81 -2.54 -16.77 -0.09
C ARG A 81 -3.60 -16.62 1.00
N PRO A 82 -4.76 -17.26 0.86
CA PRO A 82 -5.82 -17.21 1.87
C PRO A 82 -5.39 -17.83 3.21
N ASP A 83 -4.39 -18.70 3.20
CA ASP A 83 -3.76 -19.31 4.38
C ASP A 83 -3.07 -18.31 5.33
N PHE A 84 -2.80 -17.09 4.86
CA PHE A 84 -2.26 -16.02 5.70
C PHE A 84 -3.34 -15.34 6.59
N TYR A 85 -4.61 -15.51 6.27
CA TYR A 85 -5.74 -14.80 6.86
C TYR A 85 -6.72 -15.78 7.50
N THR A 86 -6.29 -16.45 8.57
CA THR A 86 -7.04 -17.56 9.18
C THR A 86 -7.95 -17.15 10.33
N ASP A 87 -7.66 -16.03 11.00
CA ASP A 87 -8.51 -15.48 12.05
C ASP A 87 -9.78 -14.82 11.49
N PRO A 88 -10.85 -14.64 12.30
CA PRO A 88 -12.12 -14.11 11.80
C PRO A 88 -12.02 -12.73 11.14
N ARG A 89 -11.18 -11.83 11.67
CA ARG A 89 -10.99 -10.48 11.11
C ARG A 89 -10.22 -10.56 9.80
N GLY A 90 -9.17 -11.38 9.75
CA GLY A 90 -8.39 -11.64 8.54
C GLY A 90 -9.24 -12.22 7.41
N ARG A 91 -10.13 -13.18 7.72
CA ARG A 91 -11.09 -13.75 6.74
C ARG A 91 -12.07 -12.71 6.20
N LEU A 92 -12.62 -11.86 7.07
CA LEU A 92 -13.50 -10.77 6.64
C LEU A 92 -12.77 -9.76 5.76
N SER A 93 -11.55 -9.38 6.15
CA SER A 93 -10.68 -8.51 5.35
C SER A 93 -10.38 -9.14 3.98
N ALA A 94 -10.02 -10.43 3.94
CA ALA A 94 -9.76 -11.14 2.70
C ALA A 94 -10.99 -11.18 1.79
N ALA A 95 -12.17 -11.46 2.34
CA ALA A 95 -13.42 -11.46 1.58
C ALA A 95 -13.71 -10.07 0.97
N TRP A 96 -13.54 -9.00 1.77
CA TRP A 96 -13.69 -7.63 1.30
C TRP A 96 -12.71 -7.29 0.18
N HIS A 97 -11.42 -7.59 0.33
CA HIS A 97 -10.42 -7.31 -0.70
C HIS A 97 -10.63 -8.15 -1.96
N CYS A 98 -11.02 -9.41 -1.83
CA CYS A 98 -11.38 -10.23 -2.99
C CYS A 98 -12.58 -9.66 -3.75
N LEU A 99 -13.59 -9.11 -3.05
CA LEU A 99 -14.69 -8.37 -3.67
C LEU A 99 -14.18 -7.13 -4.40
N GLN A 100 -13.30 -6.35 -3.77
CA GLN A 100 -12.71 -5.14 -4.35
C GLN A 100 -11.91 -5.45 -5.62
N TYR A 101 -11.07 -6.47 -5.62
CA TYR A 101 -10.32 -6.88 -6.81
C TYR A 101 -11.23 -7.26 -7.98
N ARG A 102 -12.32 -8.00 -7.72
CA ARG A 102 -13.34 -8.31 -8.75
C ARG A 102 -14.00 -7.04 -9.29
N ARG A 103 -14.27 -6.07 -8.41
CA ARG A 103 -14.86 -4.78 -8.82
C ARG A 103 -13.88 -3.96 -9.63
N ILE A 104 -12.62 -3.86 -9.21
CA ILE A 104 -11.55 -3.18 -9.94
C ILE A 104 -11.38 -3.81 -11.32
N ALA A 105 -11.28 -5.13 -11.42
CA ALA A 105 -11.15 -5.85 -12.67
C ALA A 105 -12.26 -5.50 -13.69
N LYS A 106 -13.50 -5.34 -13.19
CA LYS A 106 -14.67 -5.02 -14.02
C LYS A 106 -14.83 -3.53 -14.31
N ARG A 107 -14.60 -2.65 -13.33
CA ARG A 107 -15.02 -1.24 -13.35
C ARG A 107 -13.91 -0.24 -13.65
N ALA A 108 -12.66 -0.51 -13.24
CA ALA A 108 -11.56 0.38 -13.58
C ALA A 108 -11.36 0.43 -15.10
N GLU A 109 -11.11 1.61 -15.62
CA GLU A 109 -10.76 1.82 -17.04
C GLU A 109 -9.34 1.31 -17.30
N ARG A 110 -8.43 1.60 -16.38
CA ARG A 110 -7.05 1.10 -16.36
C ARG A 110 -6.68 0.61 -14.97
N ILE A 111 -5.79 -0.36 -14.92
CA ILE A 111 -5.21 -0.85 -13.67
C ILE A 111 -3.71 -0.60 -13.71
N ILE A 112 -3.19 0.05 -12.69
CA ILE A 112 -1.76 0.19 -12.47
C ILE A 112 -1.35 -0.84 -11.42
N THR A 113 -0.24 -1.52 -11.64
CA THR A 113 0.35 -2.42 -10.66
C THR A 113 1.86 -2.17 -10.54
N VAL A 114 2.48 -2.73 -9.50
CA VAL A 114 3.84 -2.37 -9.08
C VAL A 114 4.92 -3.29 -9.64
N SER A 115 4.56 -4.36 -10.35
CA SER A 115 5.52 -5.30 -10.95
C SER A 115 4.89 -6.17 -12.02
N GLU A 116 5.70 -6.74 -12.90
CA GLU A 116 5.24 -7.75 -13.88
C GLU A 116 4.71 -9.00 -13.18
N PHE A 117 5.27 -9.37 -12.04
CA PHE A 117 4.74 -10.47 -11.22
C PHE A 117 3.31 -10.18 -10.76
N SER A 118 3.07 -9.01 -10.15
CA SER A 118 1.71 -8.63 -9.74
C SER A 118 0.75 -8.55 -10.92
N LYS A 119 1.20 -8.07 -12.08
CA LYS A 119 0.41 -8.05 -13.32
C LYS A 119 -0.01 -9.45 -13.74
N SER A 120 0.91 -10.42 -13.73
CA SER A 120 0.61 -11.81 -14.06
C SER A 120 -0.39 -12.44 -13.08
N GLU A 121 -0.24 -12.17 -11.78
CA GLU A 121 -1.14 -12.70 -10.74
C GLU A 121 -2.55 -12.06 -10.85
N ILE A 122 -2.65 -10.77 -11.16
CA ILE A 122 -3.95 -10.11 -11.42
C ILE A 122 -4.63 -10.75 -12.64
N ALA A 123 -3.90 -10.97 -13.73
CA ALA A 123 -4.42 -11.64 -14.91
C ALA A 123 -4.92 -13.06 -14.58
N LYS A 124 -4.11 -13.84 -13.89
CA LYS A 124 -4.40 -15.22 -13.49
C LYS A 124 -5.65 -15.34 -12.62
N TYR A 125 -5.78 -14.53 -11.57
CA TYR A 125 -6.86 -14.69 -10.60
C TYR A 125 -8.14 -13.96 -10.96
N TYR A 126 -8.07 -12.93 -11.80
CA TYR A 126 -9.22 -12.07 -12.13
C TYR A 126 -9.50 -11.92 -13.61
N GLY A 127 -8.74 -12.59 -14.48
CA GLY A 127 -8.97 -12.60 -15.93
C GLY A 127 -8.80 -11.21 -16.57
N VAL A 128 -8.01 -10.33 -15.98
CA VAL A 128 -7.79 -8.99 -16.53
C VAL A 128 -6.84 -9.08 -17.73
N PRO A 129 -7.22 -8.55 -18.89
CA PRO A 129 -6.34 -8.59 -20.07
C PRO A 129 -5.11 -7.68 -19.85
N ALA A 130 -3.96 -8.10 -20.36
CA ALA A 130 -2.71 -7.36 -20.22
C ALA A 130 -2.79 -5.92 -20.78
N SER A 131 -3.61 -5.71 -21.82
CA SER A 131 -3.86 -4.39 -22.42
C SER A 131 -4.56 -3.39 -21.48
N LYS A 132 -5.21 -3.88 -20.42
CA LYS A 132 -5.89 -3.06 -19.41
C LYS A 132 -4.97 -2.71 -18.24
N MET A 133 -3.75 -3.26 -18.21
CA MET A 133 -2.82 -3.13 -17.07
C MET A 133 -1.50 -2.51 -17.47
N ASP A 134 -1.05 -1.54 -16.68
CA ASP A 134 0.27 -0.93 -16.79
C ASP A 134 1.10 -1.22 -15.54
N VAL A 135 2.41 -1.38 -15.70
CA VAL A 135 3.34 -1.55 -14.59
C VAL A 135 4.04 -0.23 -14.31
N VAL A 136 3.90 0.26 -13.08
CA VAL A 136 4.62 1.42 -12.56
C VAL A 136 5.31 0.99 -11.27
N TYR A 137 6.62 0.85 -11.33
CA TYR A 137 7.42 0.41 -10.19
C TYR A 137 7.37 1.41 -9.04
N ASN A 138 7.46 0.91 -7.81
CA ASN A 138 7.57 1.76 -6.64
C ASN A 138 8.84 2.60 -6.70
N ALA A 139 8.68 3.91 -6.51
CA ALA A 139 9.81 4.83 -6.50
C ALA A 139 10.57 4.74 -5.16
N TRP A 140 11.89 4.84 -5.23
CA TRP A 140 12.79 4.88 -4.08
C TRP A 140 13.57 6.20 -3.99
N GLN A 141 13.54 7.00 -5.05
CA GLN A 141 14.33 8.23 -5.17
C GLN A 141 13.98 9.29 -4.11
N GLN A 142 12.77 9.24 -3.55
CA GLN A 142 12.40 10.10 -2.42
C GLN A 142 13.27 9.86 -1.19
N MET A 143 13.77 8.64 -1.00
CA MET A 143 14.64 8.30 0.13
C MET A 143 15.99 9.00 0.07
N GLN A 144 16.49 9.31 -1.13
CA GLN A 144 17.75 10.04 -1.32
C GLN A 144 17.70 11.49 -0.81
N ARG A 145 16.50 12.03 -0.58
CA ARG A 145 16.30 13.40 -0.09
C ARG A 145 16.22 13.48 1.43
N ILE A 146 16.19 12.33 2.09
CA ILE A 146 16.12 12.24 3.55
C ILE A 146 17.56 12.20 4.04
N ALA A 147 17.94 13.18 4.85
CA ALA A 147 19.24 13.15 5.50
C ALA A 147 19.31 11.95 6.46
N PRO A 148 20.39 11.16 6.44
CA PRO A 148 20.58 10.08 7.39
C PRO A 148 20.55 10.58 8.83
N ASP A 149 19.81 9.89 9.69
CA ASP A 149 19.84 10.11 11.13
C ASP A 149 20.72 9.02 11.78
N GLU A 150 21.93 9.39 12.12
CA GLU A 150 22.92 8.48 12.74
C GLU A 150 22.75 8.32 14.25
N SER A 151 21.78 9.02 14.86
CA SER A 151 21.53 8.94 16.31
C SER A 151 21.20 7.52 16.79
N ILE A 152 20.74 6.65 15.88
CA ILE A 152 20.50 5.23 16.15
C ILE A 152 21.77 4.52 16.67
N PHE A 153 22.94 4.83 16.14
CA PHE A 153 24.20 4.19 16.53
C PHE A 153 24.65 4.62 17.95
N ALA A 154 24.33 5.85 18.34
CA ALA A 154 24.57 6.30 19.72
C ALA A 154 23.63 5.61 20.73
N ARG A 155 22.37 5.37 20.34
CA ARG A 155 21.38 4.67 21.17
C ARG A 155 21.60 3.16 21.24
N HIS A 156 22.24 2.58 20.22
CA HIS A 156 22.50 1.16 20.07
C HIS A 156 23.97 0.91 19.68
N PRO A 157 24.93 0.98 20.63
CA PRO A 157 26.37 0.88 20.33
C PRO A 157 26.80 -0.43 19.66
N GLN A 158 26.00 -1.49 19.77
CA GLN A 158 26.22 -2.75 19.06
C GLN A 158 25.99 -2.64 17.55
N LEU A 159 25.24 -1.64 17.10
CA LEU A 159 25.04 -1.37 15.67
C LEU A 159 26.21 -0.51 15.16
N LYS A 160 27.02 -1.08 14.29
CA LYS A 160 28.08 -0.35 13.59
C LYS A 160 27.69 -0.15 12.13
N PRO A 161 27.88 1.04 11.55
CA PRO A 161 27.56 1.28 10.14
C PRO A 161 28.12 0.19 9.21
N GLY A 162 27.28 -0.39 8.39
CA GLY A 162 27.66 -1.45 7.45
C GLY A 162 27.96 -2.84 8.04
N GLN A 163 27.82 -3.03 9.36
CA GLN A 163 28.17 -4.29 10.03
C GLN A 163 26.95 -4.97 10.70
N TYR A 164 25.77 -4.78 10.18
CA TYR A 164 24.56 -5.44 10.69
C TYR A 164 23.61 -5.79 9.55
N TYR A 165 22.74 -6.76 9.80
CA TYR A 165 21.62 -7.10 8.92
C TYR A 165 20.38 -6.35 9.39
N LEU A 166 19.75 -5.57 8.48
CA LEU A 166 18.51 -4.87 8.78
C LEU A 166 17.32 -5.65 8.24
N SER A 167 16.33 -5.91 9.08
CA SER A 167 15.02 -6.40 8.67
C SER A 167 13.93 -5.43 9.11
N MET A 168 13.04 -5.06 8.18
CA MET A 168 11.81 -4.35 8.51
C MET A 168 10.67 -5.35 8.54
N ALA A 169 10.14 -5.63 9.72
CA ALA A 169 9.15 -6.67 9.89
C ALA A 169 7.95 -6.21 10.74
N ASN A 170 6.81 -6.77 10.43
CA ASN A 170 5.72 -6.98 11.37
C ASN A 170 5.46 -8.49 11.44
N LEU A 171 4.67 -8.94 12.43
CA LEU A 171 4.40 -10.37 12.66
C LEU A 171 3.39 -10.99 11.68
N LEU A 172 3.10 -10.33 10.56
CA LEU A 172 2.24 -10.91 9.53
C LEU A 172 2.95 -12.06 8.81
N LYS A 173 2.24 -13.15 8.58
CA LYS A 173 2.77 -14.37 7.94
C LYS A 173 3.49 -14.11 6.60
N ASN A 174 3.02 -13.12 5.83
CA ASN A 174 3.63 -12.75 4.55
C ASN A 174 5.04 -12.12 4.68
N LYS A 175 5.45 -11.71 5.89
CA LYS A 175 6.79 -11.17 6.16
C LYS A 175 7.81 -12.25 6.51
N ASN A 176 7.35 -13.48 6.74
CA ASN A 176 8.19 -14.65 7.03
C ASN A 176 9.24 -14.39 8.14
N PHE A 177 8.83 -13.68 9.18
CA PHE A 177 9.70 -13.27 10.27
C PHE A 177 10.42 -14.45 10.98
N PRO A 178 9.79 -15.63 11.18
CA PRO A 178 10.47 -16.78 11.73
C PRO A 178 11.72 -17.21 10.95
N TRP A 179 11.78 -16.92 9.64
CA TRP A 179 12.99 -17.16 8.86
C TRP A 179 14.14 -16.22 9.28
N VAL A 180 13.84 -14.96 9.57
CA VAL A 180 14.83 -13.97 10.05
C VAL A 180 15.40 -14.43 11.39
N LEU A 181 14.54 -14.90 12.31
CA LEU A 181 14.98 -15.41 13.61
C LEU A 181 15.88 -16.65 13.46
N ARG A 182 15.52 -17.61 12.59
CA ARG A 182 16.37 -18.77 12.30
C ARG A 182 17.72 -18.36 11.70
N ALA A 183 17.73 -17.37 10.80
CA ALA A 183 18.96 -16.87 10.21
C ALA A 183 19.85 -16.20 11.27
N ALA A 184 19.27 -15.47 12.21
CA ALA A 184 19.98 -14.86 13.33
C ALA A 184 20.58 -15.94 14.27
N GLY A 185 19.79 -16.97 14.61
CA GLY A 185 20.28 -18.10 15.42
C GLY A 185 21.41 -18.89 14.77
N ALA A 186 21.42 -18.98 13.42
CA ALA A 186 22.49 -19.63 12.67
C ALA A 186 23.76 -18.80 12.52
N LYS A 187 23.75 -17.52 12.93
CA LYS A 187 24.89 -16.60 12.85
C LYS A 187 25.03 -15.82 14.17
N PRO A 188 25.44 -16.47 15.26
CA PRO A 188 25.48 -15.86 16.61
C PRO A 188 26.43 -14.65 16.70
N ASP A 189 27.45 -14.60 15.86
CA ASP A 189 28.42 -13.51 15.82
C ASP A 189 27.94 -12.29 14.98
N ALA A 190 26.78 -12.38 14.32
CA ALA A 190 26.24 -11.33 13.48
C ALA A 190 25.21 -10.49 14.25
N VAL A 191 25.23 -9.19 14.00
CA VAL A 191 24.23 -8.27 14.57
C VAL A 191 23.03 -8.17 13.64
N PHE A 192 21.84 -8.42 14.16
CA PHE A 192 20.57 -8.24 13.46
C PHE A 192 19.80 -7.09 14.08
N ALA A 193 19.47 -6.09 13.26
CA ALA A 193 18.59 -4.99 13.62
C ALA A 193 17.21 -5.22 13.02
N ILE A 194 16.18 -5.25 13.87
CA ILE A 194 14.80 -5.48 13.45
C ILE A 194 14.00 -4.23 13.76
N ALA A 195 13.50 -3.58 12.72
CA ALA A 195 12.64 -2.41 12.83
C ALA A 195 11.19 -2.81 12.49
N GLY A 196 10.23 -2.47 13.36
CA GLY A 196 8.82 -2.75 13.14
C GLY A 196 7.99 -2.70 14.40
N GLY A 197 6.67 -2.84 14.26
CA GLY A 197 5.74 -2.91 15.38
C GLY A 197 5.29 -4.33 15.69
N GLY A 198 5.02 -4.60 16.96
CA GLY A 198 4.54 -5.88 17.48
C GLY A 198 5.40 -6.38 18.64
N SER A 199 4.85 -7.30 19.45
CA SER A 199 5.59 -7.99 20.52
C SER A 199 6.25 -9.23 19.94
N LEU A 200 7.56 -9.31 20.02
CA LEU A 200 8.35 -10.48 19.62
C LEU A 200 8.34 -11.60 20.67
N ALA A 201 7.82 -11.31 21.87
CA ALA A 201 7.89 -12.23 23.02
C ALA A 201 7.13 -13.56 22.82
N ALA A 202 6.18 -13.59 21.91
CA ALA A 202 5.34 -14.78 21.66
C ALA A 202 5.84 -15.71 20.52
N GLU A 203 6.87 -15.34 19.80
CA GLU A 203 7.39 -16.14 18.65
C GLU A 203 8.84 -16.60 18.83
N ALA A 204 9.43 -16.31 19.99
CA ALA A 204 10.80 -16.70 20.32
C ALA A 204 10.87 -18.03 21.11
N GLU A 205 9.74 -18.64 21.42
CA GLU A 205 9.59 -20.00 21.95
C GLU A 205 9.28 -20.99 20.80
#